data_8ef3e0fd8c0f5da826d13a9aa8708eaf
#
_entry.id   8ef3e0fd8c0f5da826d13a9aa8708eaf
#
_cell.length_a   1.000
_cell.length_b   1.000
_cell.length_c   1.000
_cell.angle_alpha   90.00
_cell.angle_beta   90.00
_cell.angle_gamma   90.00
#
_symmetry.space_group_name_H-M   'P 1'
#
loop_
_entity.id
_entity.type
_entity.pdbx_description
1 polymer ?
#
loop_
_entity_poly.entity_id
_entity_poly.type
_entity_poly.pdbx_seq_one_letter_code
_entity_poly.pdbx_strand_id
1 'polypeptide(L)'
;MFFALAALGLVAMASCEKEAEKTPEAAPELTNETQITGIPFTGGEFTYEFDSNKKWTVAGDAEVTIEGQTYEFGLTPTSGDAGHGVVTVTVPANKGAEEISYSFTLTLLGEDKDTKPLTKTVSLTIPAPSVTDAAGNTYKVVYLKDGNYWMAENLRYVPEGLTPSKDLKNVTAGVYYPIKVSDDHTKAIQTSDENDIKAYGYLYQAETAFGLAINSLKTEEEAKRVEGTQGICPKGWHIPTSKDIINLVGKSVSPFTLNDKAPYYDGKNASIKLLNEDSFNIASWGAISIQDNSKTEATLMGWMKNNPDIISSGYIHGSTFAQKYEFPQGGTQTGIKNIQFLGIMPMAGNGTANGAKLSYKIGASVRCMMDKATKE
;
A
#
# COMPACT_ATOMS: atom_id res chain seq x y z
N MET A 1 78.99 78.08 -46.09
CA MET A 1 78.01 78.27 -44.98
C MET A 1 76.75 77.54 -45.41
N PHE A 2 76.66 76.26 -45.10
CA PHE A 2 75.50 75.44 -45.39
C PHE A 2 75.14 74.65 -44.17
N PHE A 3 73.98 74.89 -43.60
CA PHE A 3 73.41 74.11 -42.47
C PHE A 3 72.73 72.86 -43.05
N ALA A 4 73.13 71.68 -42.61
CA ALA A 4 72.42 70.44 -42.91
C ALA A 4 71.45 70.14 -41.74
N LEU A 5 70.17 70.09 -41.99
CA LEU A 5 69.14 69.61 -41.07
C LEU A 5 69.09 68.12 -41.17
N ALA A 6 69.37 67.38 -40.05
CA ALA A 6 69.15 65.97 -39.95
C ALA A 6 67.72 65.79 -39.40
N ALA A 7 66.86 65.14 -40.16
CA ALA A 7 65.46 64.68 -39.72
C ALA A 7 65.59 63.28 -39.07
N LEU A 8 65.33 63.22 -37.79
CA LEU A 8 65.21 61.96 -37.05
C LEU A 8 63.77 61.37 -37.31
N GLY A 9 63.70 60.28 -38.10
CA GLY A 9 62.50 59.53 -38.27
C GLY A 9 62.32 58.59 -37.05
N LEU A 10 61.20 58.84 -36.29
CA LEU A 10 60.69 57.93 -35.25
C LEU A 10 59.98 56.78 -35.96
N VAL A 11 60.49 55.55 -35.92
CA VAL A 11 59.77 54.35 -36.33
C VAL A 11 58.99 53.88 -35.12
N ALA A 12 57.68 54.08 -35.14
CA ALA A 12 56.75 53.48 -34.18
C ALA A 12 56.59 51.97 -34.50
N MET A 13 57.26 51.13 -33.68
CA MET A 13 56.98 49.69 -33.71
C MET A 13 55.64 49.45 -33.09
N ALA A 14 54.63 49.25 -33.93
CA ALA A 14 53.37 48.69 -33.49
C ALA A 14 53.57 47.22 -33.09
N SER A 15 53.63 46.95 -31.80
CA SER A 15 53.56 45.60 -31.24
C SER A 15 52.12 45.09 -31.48
N CYS A 16 51.91 44.28 -32.51
CA CYS A 16 50.75 43.41 -32.61
C CYS A 16 50.91 42.34 -31.52
N GLU A 17 50.34 42.56 -30.36
CA GLU A 17 50.00 41.46 -29.48
C GLU A 17 49.02 40.55 -30.28
N LYS A 18 49.54 39.40 -30.72
CA LYS A 18 48.66 38.31 -31.18
C LYS A 18 47.84 37.95 -29.95
N GLU A 19 46.53 38.24 -29.98
CA GLU A 19 45.60 37.57 -29.10
C GLU A 19 45.91 36.08 -29.19
N ALA A 20 46.25 35.44 -28.07
CA ALA A 20 46.47 34.02 -28.01
C ALA A 20 45.16 33.37 -28.50
N GLU A 21 45.25 32.58 -29.56
CA GLU A 21 44.15 31.79 -30.06
C GLU A 21 43.64 30.97 -28.91
N LYS A 22 42.41 31.31 -28.39
CA LYS A 22 41.80 30.61 -27.28
C LYS A 22 41.48 29.21 -27.75
N THR A 23 42.15 28.19 -27.22
CA THR A 23 41.89 26.80 -27.52
C THR A 23 40.37 26.58 -27.33
N PRO A 24 39.65 26.03 -28.33
CA PRO A 24 38.23 25.80 -28.20
C PRO A 24 37.95 24.98 -26.93
N GLU A 25 37.00 25.42 -26.13
CA GLU A 25 36.56 24.69 -24.94
C GLU A 25 36.00 23.32 -25.36
N ALA A 26 36.34 22.26 -24.64
CA ALA A 26 35.74 20.94 -24.85
C ALA A 26 34.21 20.99 -24.66
N ALA A 27 33.50 20.42 -25.60
CA ALA A 27 32.05 20.31 -25.49
C ALA A 27 31.62 19.61 -24.20
N PRO A 28 30.48 19.98 -23.61
CA PRO A 28 29.94 19.26 -22.46
C PRO A 28 29.70 17.79 -22.80
N GLU A 29 30.21 16.89 -21.94
CA GLU A 29 30.11 15.45 -22.09
C GLU A 29 29.63 14.83 -20.78
N LEU A 30 28.68 13.89 -20.90
CA LEU A 30 28.08 13.14 -19.80
C LEU A 30 28.30 11.65 -20.05
N THR A 31 28.88 10.95 -19.09
CA THR A 31 29.19 9.51 -19.17
C THR A 31 28.86 8.80 -17.86
N ASN A 32 28.92 7.47 -17.86
CA ASN A 32 28.73 6.62 -16.69
C ASN A 32 27.42 6.90 -15.92
N GLU A 33 26.34 7.23 -16.63
CA GLU A 33 25.03 7.50 -16.02
C GLU A 33 24.43 6.23 -15.40
N THR A 34 23.97 6.32 -14.16
CA THR A 34 23.12 5.30 -13.55
C THR A 34 21.66 5.49 -13.92
N GLN A 35 20.84 4.48 -13.66
CA GLN A 35 19.39 4.58 -13.79
C GLN A 35 18.72 4.37 -12.42
N ILE A 36 17.77 5.22 -12.09
CA ILE A 36 16.93 5.03 -10.90
C ILE A 36 15.83 4.05 -11.26
N THR A 37 15.91 2.84 -10.71
CA THR A 37 14.95 1.76 -10.96
C THR A 37 14.52 1.09 -9.65
N GLY A 38 13.43 0.33 -9.69
CA GLY A 38 12.99 -0.43 -8.52
C GLY A 38 12.41 0.43 -7.38
N ILE A 39 11.90 1.62 -7.71
CA ILE A 39 11.27 2.51 -6.72
C ILE A 39 10.01 1.82 -6.18
N PRO A 40 9.91 1.59 -4.85
CA PRO A 40 8.68 1.07 -4.26
C PRO A 40 7.62 2.17 -4.18
N PHE A 41 6.35 1.79 -4.10
CA PHE A 41 5.29 2.78 -3.90
C PHE A 41 5.41 3.57 -2.58
N THR A 42 6.17 3.07 -1.62
CA THR A 42 6.46 3.77 -0.35
C THR A 42 7.49 4.88 -0.49
N GLY A 43 8.04 5.08 -1.70
CA GLY A 43 9.09 6.08 -1.92
C GLY A 43 10.42 5.74 -1.24
N GLY A 44 11.22 6.75 -0.99
CA GLY A 44 12.53 6.63 -0.35
C GLY A 44 13.57 7.57 -0.94
N GLU A 45 14.84 7.32 -0.64
CA GLU A 45 15.96 8.06 -1.22
C GLU A 45 16.69 7.18 -2.22
N PHE A 46 17.00 7.75 -3.39
CA PHE A 46 17.68 7.08 -4.50
C PHE A 46 18.84 7.95 -4.98
N THR A 47 19.87 7.34 -5.54
CA THR A 47 21.01 8.07 -6.10
C THR A 47 20.99 8.02 -7.62
N TYR A 48 21.28 9.15 -8.24
CA TYR A 48 21.61 9.28 -9.64
C TYR A 48 23.08 9.69 -9.75
N GLU A 49 23.90 8.84 -10.34
CA GLU A 49 25.34 9.02 -10.47
C GLU A 49 25.71 9.19 -11.93
N PHE A 50 26.74 10.03 -12.20
CA PHE A 50 27.24 10.32 -13.53
C PHE A 50 28.63 10.92 -13.47
N ASP A 51 29.35 10.89 -14.59
CA ASP A 51 30.59 11.65 -14.74
C ASP A 51 30.37 12.78 -15.76
N SER A 52 30.91 13.95 -15.47
CA SER A 52 30.84 15.13 -16.33
C SER A 52 32.16 15.85 -16.47
N ASN A 53 32.44 16.37 -17.65
CA ASN A 53 33.60 17.21 -17.89
C ASN A 53 33.38 18.71 -17.62
N LYS A 54 32.16 19.07 -17.16
CA LYS A 54 31.71 20.44 -16.88
C LYS A 54 31.01 20.53 -15.54
N LYS A 55 30.94 21.76 -15.00
CA LYS A 55 30.06 22.07 -13.88
C LYS A 55 28.61 21.74 -14.28
N TRP A 56 27.82 21.31 -13.32
CA TRP A 56 26.47 20.87 -13.56
C TRP A 56 25.47 21.44 -12.57
N THR A 57 24.21 21.47 -13.00
CA THR A 57 23.05 21.75 -12.14
C THR A 57 21.95 20.74 -12.41
N VAL A 58 21.11 20.48 -11.39
CA VAL A 58 19.87 19.73 -11.56
C VAL A 58 18.68 20.59 -11.15
N ALA A 59 17.60 20.47 -11.90
CA ALA A 59 16.34 21.17 -11.62
C ALA A 59 15.16 20.24 -11.93
N GLY A 60 14.17 20.24 -11.07
CA GLY A 60 12.89 19.55 -11.20
C GLY A 60 11.86 20.23 -10.33
N ASP A 61 10.59 19.91 -10.55
CA ASP A 61 9.52 20.45 -9.72
C ASP A 61 9.63 19.87 -8.29
N ALA A 62 9.65 20.76 -7.30
CA ALA A 62 9.67 20.33 -5.89
C ALA A 62 8.36 19.67 -5.45
N GLU A 63 7.27 19.98 -6.13
CA GLU A 63 5.93 19.47 -5.85
C GLU A 63 5.21 19.09 -7.14
N VAL A 64 4.53 17.93 -7.10
CA VAL A 64 3.65 17.47 -8.18
C VAL A 64 2.27 17.20 -7.59
N THR A 65 1.23 17.75 -8.17
CA THR A 65 -0.16 17.51 -7.71
C THR A 65 -0.89 16.61 -8.70
N ILE A 66 -1.40 15.47 -8.20
CA ILE A 66 -2.17 14.49 -8.97
C ILE A 66 -3.47 14.24 -8.21
N GLU A 67 -4.62 14.40 -8.87
CA GLU A 67 -5.95 14.18 -8.29
C GLU A 67 -6.20 14.93 -6.96
N GLY A 68 -5.59 16.11 -6.82
CA GLY A 68 -5.70 16.94 -5.62
C GLY A 68 -4.76 16.55 -4.48
N GLN A 69 -3.91 15.54 -4.67
CA GLN A 69 -2.87 15.16 -3.73
C GLN A 69 -1.52 15.73 -4.17
N THR A 70 -0.82 16.42 -3.27
CA THR A 70 0.52 16.96 -3.52
C THR A 70 1.59 15.98 -3.04
N TYR A 71 2.59 15.78 -3.88
CA TYR A 71 3.76 14.93 -3.65
C TYR A 71 5.01 15.79 -3.70
N GLU A 72 5.83 15.74 -2.64
CA GLU A 72 7.05 16.53 -2.51
C GLU A 72 8.27 15.70 -2.94
N PHE A 73 9.04 16.24 -3.90
CA PHE A 73 10.30 15.65 -4.39
C PHE A 73 11.49 16.46 -3.94
N GLY A 74 12.63 15.81 -3.72
CA GLY A 74 13.87 16.48 -3.36
C GLY A 74 15.02 16.08 -4.27
N LEU A 75 15.91 17.05 -4.58
CA LEU A 75 17.15 16.85 -5.30
C LEU A 75 18.29 17.47 -4.50
N THR A 76 19.32 16.69 -4.13
CA THR A 76 20.44 17.16 -3.32
C THR A 76 21.73 16.45 -3.68
N PRO A 77 22.83 17.19 -3.98
CA PRO A 77 22.90 18.62 -4.21
C PRO A 77 22.28 19.03 -5.55
N THR A 78 21.95 20.32 -5.71
CA THR A 78 21.37 20.86 -6.95
C THR A 78 22.42 21.34 -7.95
N SER A 79 23.73 21.30 -7.60
CA SER A 79 24.84 21.68 -8.48
C SER A 79 26.14 21.03 -8.00
N GLY A 80 27.12 20.95 -8.89
CA GLY A 80 28.45 20.46 -8.59
C GLY A 80 29.48 20.86 -9.64
N ASP A 81 30.77 20.56 -9.34
CA ASP A 81 31.88 20.75 -10.23
C ASP A 81 32.01 19.61 -11.25
N ALA A 82 32.88 19.77 -12.24
CA ALA A 82 33.27 18.71 -13.17
C ALA A 82 33.89 17.51 -12.39
N GLY A 83 33.64 16.31 -12.91
CA GLY A 83 34.03 15.04 -12.31
C GLY A 83 32.84 14.14 -12.03
N HIS A 84 33.00 13.29 -11.01
CA HIS A 84 31.94 12.39 -10.56
C HIS A 84 30.83 13.15 -9.81
N GLY A 85 29.62 13.11 -10.32
CA GLY A 85 28.44 13.72 -9.73
C GLY A 85 27.53 12.67 -9.11
N VAL A 86 27.00 12.97 -7.92
CA VAL A 86 26.01 12.15 -7.21
C VAL A 86 24.88 13.06 -6.77
N VAL A 87 23.67 12.75 -7.21
CA VAL A 87 22.43 13.45 -6.81
C VAL A 87 21.54 12.49 -6.05
N THR A 88 21.24 12.80 -4.80
CA THR A 88 20.21 12.11 -4.03
C THR A 88 18.84 12.64 -4.45
N VAL A 89 17.97 11.73 -4.87
CA VAL A 89 16.58 12.02 -5.25
C VAL A 89 15.68 11.50 -4.16
N THR A 90 15.04 12.40 -3.42
CA THR A 90 14.00 12.05 -2.44
C THR A 90 12.69 11.87 -3.16
N VAL A 91 12.11 10.70 -3.04
CA VAL A 91 10.87 10.28 -3.71
C VAL A 91 9.78 10.06 -2.67
N PRO A 92 8.62 10.72 -2.78
CA PRO A 92 7.52 10.56 -1.82
C PRO A 92 6.84 9.21 -1.95
N ALA A 93 6.13 8.80 -0.89
CA ALA A 93 5.24 7.65 -0.94
C ALA A 93 4.01 7.95 -1.82
N ASN A 94 3.67 7.01 -2.71
CA ASN A 94 2.45 7.09 -3.52
C ASN A 94 1.24 6.69 -2.65
N LYS A 95 0.39 7.66 -2.36
CA LYS A 95 -0.86 7.48 -1.61
C LYS A 95 -2.10 7.46 -2.51
N GLY A 96 -1.91 7.65 -3.81
CA GLY A 96 -2.97 7.60 -4.83
C GLY A 96 -3.19 6.18 -5.36
N ALA A 97 -4.12 6.06 -6.30
CA ALA A 97 -4.47 4.78 -6.94
C ALA A 97 -3.64 4.49 -8.20
N GLU A 98 -3.04 5.52 -8.79
CA GLU A 98 -2.33 5.45 -10.07
C GLU A 98 -0.82 5.62 -9.88
N GLU A 99 -0.04 5.28 -10.88
CA GLU A 99 1.39 5.54 -10.87
C GLU A 99 1.70 7.04 -10.97
N ILE A 100 2.82 7.45 -10.39
CA ILE A 100 3.31 8.83 -10.44
C ILE A 100 4.57 8.87 -11.32
N SER A 101 4.53 9.67 -12.38
CA SER A 101 5.69 9.98 -13.18
C SER A 101 6.32 11.28 -12.72
N TYR A 102 7.64 11.29 -12.55
CA TYR A 102 8.41 12.47 -12.20
C TYR A 102 9.65 12.56 -13.10
N SER A 103 10.09 13.78 -13.39
CA SER A 103 11.33 13.99 -14.12
C SER A 103 12.06 15.24 -13.62
N PHE A 104 13.36 15.21 -13.71
CA PHE A 104 14.24 16.35 -13.50
C PHE A 104 15.24 16.48 -14.64
N THR A 105 15.82 17.66 -14.77
CA THR A 105 16.81 17.97 -15.83
C THR A 105 18.17 18.16 -15.21
N LEU A 106 19.16 17.41 -15.67
CA LEU A 106 20.58 17.66 -15.47
C LEU A 106 21.08 18.57 -16.59
N THR A 107 21.77 19.64 -16.25
CA THR A 107 22.36 20.58 -17.21
C THR A 107 23.87 20.69 -16.94
N LEU A 108 24.69 20.37 -17.94
CA LEU A 108 26.12 20.62 -17.92
C LEU A 108 26.35 22.01 -18.50
N LEU A 109 27.04 22.86 -17.76
CA LEU A 109 27.23 24.27 -18.10
C LEU A 109 28.46 24.42 -19.00
N GLY A 110 28.36 25.27 -20.03
CA GLY A 110 29.54 25.77 -20.74
C GLY A 110 30.27 26.82 -19.90
N GLU A 111 31.59 26.93 -20.04
CA GLU A 111 32.38 27.94 -19.34
C GLU A 111 32.32 29.31 -20.02
N ASP A 112 32.01 29.36 -21.28
CA ASP A 112 31.81 30.58 -22.05
C ASP A 112 30.39 30.64 -22.68
N LYS A 113 30.06 31.83 -23.14
CA LYS A 113 28.70 32.09 -23.72
C LYS A 113 28.48 31.44 -25.08
N ASP A 114 29.53 30.92 -25.72
CA ASP A 114 29.48 30.31 -27.04
C ASP A 114 29.35 28.78 -26.93
N THR A 115 29.66 28.19 -25.77
CA THR A 115 29.53 26.75 -25.51
C THR A 115 28.09 26.42 -25.10
N LYS A 116 27.38 25.69 -25.98
CA LYS A 116 26.00 25.29 -25.74
C LYS A 116 25.91 24.29 -24.58
N PRO A 117 25.09 24.53 -23.56
CA PRO A 117 24.85 23.57 -22.47
C PRO A 117 24.34 22.23 -23.01
N LEU A 118 24.75 21.13 -22.37
CA LEU A 118 24.15 19.82 -22.58
C LEU A 118 23.07 19.61 -21.52
N THR A 119 21.87 19.26 -21.95
CA THR A 119 20.76 18.95 -21.05
C THR A 119 20.33 17.48 -21.16
N LYS A 120 20.08 16.84 -20.03
CA LYS A 120 19.56 15.46 -19.94
C LYS A 120 18.35 15.43 -19.03
N THR A 121 17.26 14.90 -19.54
CA THR A 121 16.07 14.60 -18.70
C THR A 121 16.22 13.21 -18.10
N VAL A 122 16.11 13.13 -16.78
CA VAL A 122 16.08 11.90 -15.99
C VAL A 122 14.63 11.69 -15.54
N SER A 123 14.04 10.56 -15.89
CA SER A 123 12.66 10.24 -15.56
C SER A 123 12.60 9.04 -14.62
N LEU A 124 11.67 9.06 -13.69
CA LEU A 124 11.37 7.97 -12.77
C LEU A 124 9.86 7.78 -12.62
N THR A 125 9.47 6.59 -12.22
CA THR A 125 8.06 6.24 -12.00
C THR A 125 7.91 5.58 -10.64
N ILE A 126 6.97 6.09 -9.84
CA ILE A 126 6.54 5.48 -8.58
C ILE A 126 5.30 4.65 -8.90
N PRO A 127 5.33 3.32 -8.71
CA PRO A 127 4.21 2.48 -9.09
C PRO A 127 2.97 2.75 -8.26
N ALA A 128 1.80 2.39 -8.77
CA ALA A 128 0.58 2.32 -8.01
C ALA A 128 0.75 1.34 -6.83
N PRO A 129 0.19 1.64 -5.65
CA PRO A 129 0.32 0.78 -4.49
C PRO A 129 -0.25 -0.62 -4.74
N SER A 130 0.57 -1.63 -4.54
CA SER A 130 0.20 -3.04 -4.68
C SER A 130 1.06 -3.93 -3.80
N VAL A 131 0.57 -5.13 -3.52
CA VAL A 131 1.32 -6.16 -2.78
C VAL A 131 1.09 -7.53 -3.39
N THR A 132 2.12 -8.37 -3.38
CA THR A 132 2.06 -9.73 -3.92
C THR A 132 2.27 -10.74 -2.80
N ASP A 133 1.41 -11.78 -2.74
CA ASP A 133 1.53 -12.86 -1.77
C ASP A 133 2.57 -13.92 -2.20
N ALA A 134 2.79 -14.92 -1.35
CA ALA A 134 3.77 -15.97 -1.59
C ALA A 134 3.42 -16.89 -2.79
N ALA A 135 2.16 -16.89 -3.24
CA ALA A 135 1.73 -17.64 -4.43
C ALA A 135 1.76 -16.79 -5.73
N GLY A 136 2.20 -15.53 -5.64
CA GLY A 136 2.27 -14.63 -6.80
C GLY A 136 0.98 -13.89 -7.11
N ASN A 137 -0.06 -13.97 -6.27
CA ASN A 137 -1.26 -13.15 -6.45
C ASN A 137 -0.98 -11.70 -6.07
N THR A 138 -1.27 -10.77 -6.95
CA THR A 138 -1.12 -9.34 -6.72
C THR A 138 -2.46 -8.72 -6.31
N TYR A 139 -2.43 -7.86 -5.33
CA TYR A 139 -3.58 -7.17 -4.73
C TYR A 139 -3.39 -5.67 -4.81
N LYS A 140 -4.46 -4.95 -5.10
CA LYS A 140 -4.49 -3.49 -4.97
C LYS A 140 -4.37 -3.10 -3.50
N VAL A 141 -3.67 -2.00 -3.28
CA VAL A 141 -3.46 -1.40 -1.97
C VAL A 141 -3.98 0.03 -1.99
N VAL A 142 -4.57 0.47 -0.89
CA VAL A 142 -5.06 1.84 -0.71
C VAL A 142 -4.48 2.45 0.55
N TYR A 143 -4.24 3.76 0.51
CA TYR A 143 -3.87 4.55 1.67
C TYR A 143 -5.13 5.18 2.26
N LEU A 144 -5.50 4.77 3.47
CA LEU A 144 -6.73 5.23 4.10
C LEU A 144 -6.50 6.41 5.06
N LYS A 145 -7.58 7.04 5.49
CA LYS A 145 -7.56 8.23 6.39
C LYS A 145 -6.93 7.95 7.75
N ASP A 146 -6.81 6.68 8.15
CA ASP A 146 -6.08 6.26 9.36
C ASP A 146 -4.56 6.38 9.22
N GLY A 147 -4.07 6.78 8.05
CA GLY A 147 -2.64 6.96 7.76
C GLY A 147 -1.91 5.66 7.50
N ASN A 148 -2.61 4.60 7.10
CA ASN A 148 -2.02 3.30 6.82
C ASN A 148 -2.40 2.79 5.43
N TYR A 149 -1.54 1.91 4.89
CA TYR A 149 -1.85 1.15 3.67
C TYR A 149 -2.60 -0.13 4.03
N TRP A 150 -3.69 -0.40 3.33
CA TRP A 150 -4.53 -1.57 3.47
C TRP A 150 -4.69 -2.28 2.14
N MET A 151 -4.81 -3.59 2.16
CA MET A 151 -5.27 -4.32 0.97
C MET A 151 -6.70 -3.89 0.63
N ALA A 152 -6.93 -3.52 -0.62
CA ALA A 152 -8.26 -3.19 -1.15
C ALA A 152 -9.02 -4.43 -1.64
N GLU A 153 -8.41 -5.59 -1.60
CA GLU A 153 -8.95 -6.87 -2.03
C GLU A 153 -8.76 -7.93 -0.95
N ASN A 154 -9.65 -8.91 -0.92
CA ASN A 154 -9.55 -10.04 -0.01
C ASN A 154 -8.46 -11.01 -0.47
N LEU A 155 -7.74 -11.59 0.46
CA LEU A 155 -6.65 -12.52 0.20
C LEU A 155 -7.14 -13.77 -0.55
N ARG A 156 -6.34 -14.22 -1.52
CA ARG A 156 -6.58 -15.43 -2.34
C ARG A 156 -5.48 -16.48 -2.18
N TYR A 157 -4.64 -16.32 -1.17
CA TYR A 157 -3.53 -17.23 -0.88
C TYR A 157 -4.05 -18.52 -0.26
N VAL A 158 -3.62 -19.64 -0.81
CA VAL A 158 -3.85 -20.96 -0.20
C VAL A 158 -2.52 -21.44 0.40
N PRO A 159 -2.43 -21.54 1.74
CA PRO A 159 -1.22 -22.06 2.37
C PRO A 159 -0.84 -23.45 1.86
N GLU A 160 0.47 -23.73 1.82
CA GLU A 160 1.00 -25.02 1.38
C GLU A 160 0.36 -26.19 2.17
N GLY A 161 0.01 -27.24 1.46
CA GLY A 161 -0.62 -28.43 2.04
C GLY A 161 -2.12 -28.33 2.29
N LEU A 162 -2.73 -27.14 2.05
CA LEU A 162 -4.19 -26.97 2.15
C LEU A 162 -4.85 -26.97 0.76
N THR A 163 -6.12 -27.33 0.75
CA THR A 163 -6.98 -27.25 -0.45
C THR A 163 -8.30 -26.59 -0.05
N PRO A 164 -8.76 -25.56 -0.76
CA PRO A 164 -10.05 -24.93 -0.47
C PRO A 164 -11.20 -25.93 -0.54
N SER A 165 -12.12 -25.87 0.43
CA SER A 165 -13.22 -26.82 0.58
C SER A 165 -14.57 -26.15 0.27
N LYS A 166 -15.44 -26.90 -0.41
CA LYS A 166 -16.89 -26.68 -0.48
C LYS A 166 -17.65 -27.61 0.47
N ASP A 167 -16.97 -28.59 1.05
CA ASP A 167 -17.59 -29.53 1.98
C ASP A 167 -17.72 -28.89 3.36
N LEU A 168 -18.94 -28.49 3.73
CA LEU A 168 -19.26 -27.91 5.02
C LEU A 168 -19.17 -28.91 6.18
N LYS A 169 -19.04 -30.21 5.89
CA LYS A 169 -18.74 -31.23 6.90
C LYS A 169 -17.27 -31.26 7.28
N ASN A 170 -16.40 -30.78 6.38
CA ASN A 170 -15.00 -30.65 6.68
C ASN A 170 -14.71 -29.37 7.49
N VAL A 171 -15.03 -29.42 8.78
CA VAL A 171 -14.87 -28.28 9.72
C VAL A 171 -13.39 -27.98 10.07
N THR A 172 -12.45 -28.73 9.51
CA THR A 172 -11.00 -28.53 9.68
C THR A 172 -10.29 -28.26 8.36
N ALA A 173 -11.01 -27.88 7.31
CA ALA A 173 -10.42 -27.59 6.01
C ALA A 173 -9.40 -26.42 6.02
N GLY A 174 -9.57 -25.48 6.96
CA GLY A 174 -8.70 -24.31 7.09
C GLY A 174 -9.04 -23.21 6.09
N VAL A 175 -9.28 -23.56 4.83
CA VAL A 175 -9.63 -22.63 3.74
C VAL A 175 -10.94 -23.11 3.08
N TYR A 176 -11.81 -22.16 2.82
CA TYR A 176 -13.08 -22.42 2.14
C TYR A 176 -13.28 -21.49 0.95
N TYR A 177 -13.99 -21.98 -0.05
CA TYR A 177 -14.40 -21.16 -1.18
C TYR A 177 -15.31 -20.00 -0.76
N PRO A 178 -15.27 -18.87 -1.48
CA PRO A 178 -16.14 -17.73 -1.19
C PRO A 178 -17.61 -18.05 -1.39
N ILE A 179 -18.46 -17.22 -0.80
CA ILE A 179 -19.90 -17.32 -0.86
C ILE A 179 -20.41 -16.22 -1.78
N LYS A 180 -21.32 -16.57 -2.68
CA LYS A 180 -22.11 -15.62 -3.46
C LYS A 180 -23.60 -15.94 -3.40
N VAL A 181 -24.41 -15.03 -3.85
CA VAL A 181 -25.84 -15.30 -4.15
C VAL A 181 -25.90 -16.15 -5.42
N SER A 182 -26.75 -17.17 -5.43
CA SER A 182 -26.99 -18.01 -6.62
C SER A 182 -27.59 -17.18 -7.75
N ASP A 183 -27.39 -17.60 -9.01
CA ASP A 183 -27.86 -16.86 -10.18
C ASP A 183 -29.39 -16.70 -10.24
N ASP A 184 -30.13 -17.62 -9.60
CA ASP A 184 -31.57 -17.55 -9.42
C ASP A 184 -32.02 -16.70 -8.20
N HIS A 185 -31.05 -16.08 -7.50
CA HIS A 185 -31.26 -15.24 -6.32
C HIS A 185 -32.01 -15.92 -5.17
N THR A 186 -31.99 -17.26 -5.09
CA THR A 186 -32.82 -18.00 -4.09
C THR A 186 -32.01 -18.45 -2.87
N LYS A 187 -30.68 -18.49 -2.95
CA LYS A 187 -29.80 -19.02 -1.89
C LYS A 187 -28.39 -18.46 -1.97
N ALA A 188 -27.68 -18.56 -0.86
CA ALA A 188 -26.22 -18.39 -0.83
C ALA A 188 -25.54 -19.73 -1.19
N ILE A 189 -24.52 -19.68 -2.02
CA ILE A 189 -23.72 -20.83 -2.44
C ILE A 189 -22.24 -20.55 -2.36
N GLN A 190 -21.43 -21.58 -2.15
CA GLN A 190 -20.00 -21.49 -2.36
C GLN A 190 -19.68 -21.62 -3.85
N THR A 191 -18.72 -20.83 -4.31
CA THR A 191 -18.29 -20.80 -5.70
C THR A 191 -16.80 -21.08 -5.84
N SER A 192 -16.44 -21.87 -6.86
CA SER A 192 -15.05 -22.09 -7.26
C SER A 192 -14.72 -21.43 -8.60
N ASP A 193 -15.57 -20.55 -9.08
CA ASP A 193 -15.30 -19.73 -10.25
C ASP A 193 -14.13 -18.78 -9.94
N GLU A 194 -13.16 -18.68 -10.86
CA GLU A 194 -11.95 -17.90 -10.67
C GLU A 194 -12.23 -16.40 -10.57
N ASN A 195 -13.23 -15.88 -11.28
CA ASN A 195 -13.61 -14.48 -11.19
C ASN A 195 -14.25 -14.17 -9.84
N ASP A 196 -15.08 -15.10 -9.32
CA ASP A 196 -15.65 -14.97 -7.99
C ASP A 196 -14.57 -15.05 -6.91
N ILE A 197 -13.59 -15.96 -7.03
CA ILE A 197 -12.43 -16.02 -6.13
C ILE A 197 -11.63 -14.72 -6.19
N LYS A 198 -11.42 -14.18 -7.38
CA LYS A 198 -10.74 -12.89 -7.55
C LYS A 198 -11.49 -11.74 -6.91
N ALA A 199 -12.84 -11.74 -7.02
CA ALA A 199 -13.69 -10.69 -6.47
C ALA A 199 -13.84 -10.78 -4.94
N TYR A 200 -13.99 -11.99 -4.39
CA TYR A 200 -14.38 -12.20 -2.99
C TYR A 200 -13.27 -12.77 -2.11
N GLY A 201 -12.20 -13.35 -2.67
CA GLY A 201 -11.15 -14.04 -1.93
C GLY A 201 -11.63 -15.34 -1.28
N TYR A 202 -10.73 -16.06 -0.61
CA TYR A 202 -11.10 -17.21 0.19
C TYR A 202 -11.56 -16.82 1.60
N LEU A 203 -12.25 -17.77 2.26
CA LEU A 203 -12.61 -17.68 3.67
C LEU A 203 -11.67 -18.57 4.48
N TYR A 204 -11.07 -18.02 5.53
CA TYR A 204 -10.06 -18.69 6.34
C TYR A 204 -10.56 -18.91 7.76
N GLN A 205 -10.25 -20.07 8.34
CA GLN A 205 -10.32 -20.25 9.78
C GLN A 205 -9.24 -19.39 10.48
N ALA A 206 -9.49 -18.98 11.71
CA ALA A 206 -8.58 -18.09 12.43
C ALA A 206 -7.16 -18.64 12.50
N GLU A 207 -7.02 -19.92 12.90
CA GLU A 207 -5.71 -20.54 12.98
C GLU A 207 -4.98 -20.55 11.63
N THR A 208 -5.68 -20.82 10.55
CA THR A 208 -5.11 -20.76 9.18
C THR A 208 -4.69 -19.34 8.84
N ALA A 209 -5.53 -18.34 9.14
CA ALA A 209 -5.19 -16.94 8.93
C ALA A 209 -3.90 -16.53 9.68
N PHE A 210 -3.65 -17.10 10.85
CA PHE A 210 -2.43 -16.86 11.64
C PHE A 210 -1.25 -17.76 11.25
N GLY A 211 -1.40 -18.62 10.23
CA GLY A 211 -0.34 -19.55 9.83
C GLY A 211 -0.15 -20.71 10.82
N LEU A 212 -1.18 -21.06 11.56
CA LEU A 212 -1.17 -22.10 12.58
C LEU A 212 -1.95 -23.34 12.15
N ALA A 213 -1.62 -24.47 12.76
CA ALA A 213 -2.41 -25.69 12.58
C ALA A 213 -3.82 -25.53 13.19
N ILE A 214 -4.81 -26.11 12.54
CA ILE A 214 -6.21 -26.09 13.04
C ILE A 214 -6.28 -26.73 14.44
N ASN A 215 -7.09 -26.12 15.30
CA ASN A 215 -7.23 -26.49 16.72
C ASN A 215 -5.96 -26.34 17.57
N SER A 216 -4.98 -25.55 17.14
CA SER A 216 -3.77 -25.26 17.92
C SER A 216 -3.96 -24.16 18.96
N LEU A 217 -4.86 -23.18 18.72
CA LEU A 217 -5.15 -22.11 19.66
C LEU A 217 -6.04 -22.60 20.82
N LYS A 218 -5.46 -22.73 22.00
CA LYS A 218 -6.15 -23.25 23.19
C LYS A 218 -6.11 -22.30 24.39
N THR A 219 -5.10 -21.45 24.47
CA THR A 219 -4.86 -20.57 25.61
C THR A 219 -4.84 -19.11 25.21
N GLU A 220 -5.11 -18.22 26.20
CA GLU A 220 -5.02 -16.77 25.99
C GLU A 220 -3.60 -16.31 25.65
N GLU A 221 -2.58 -17.01 26.13
CA GLU A 221 -1.18 -16.70 25.83
C GLU A 221 -0.86 -16.99 24.37
N GLU A 222 -1.34 -18.12 23.84
CA GLU A 222 -1.20 -18.43 22.40
C GLU A 222 -1.91 -17.39 21.54
N ALA A 223 -3.10 -16.97 21.96
CA ALA A 223 -3.87 -15.93 21.28
C ALA A 223 -3.16 -14.57 21.28
N LYS A 224 -2.51 -14.18 22.37
CA LYS A 224 -1.74 -12.93 22.45
C LYS A 224 -0.52 -12.94 21.54
N ARG A 225 0.09 -14.10 21.31
CA ARG A 225 1.28 -14.23 20.46
C ARG A 225 0.99 -13.99 18.98
N VAL A 226 -0.24 -14.16 18.54
CA VAL A 226 -0.64 -13.96 17.14
C VAL A 226 -1.19 -12.56 16.86
N GLU A 227 -1.38 -11.74 17.89
CA GLU A 227 -1.88 -10.37 17.73
C GLU A 227 -0.88 -9.52 16.96
N GLY A 228 -1.32 -8.94 15.82
CA GLY A 228 -0.50 -8.11 14.95
C GLY A 228 0.61 -8.88 14.22
N THR A 229 0.54 -10.21 14.17
CA THR A 229 1.52 -11.00 13.41
C THR A 229 1.20 -11.02 11.92
N GLN A 230 2.21 -11.35 11.10
CA GLN A 230 2.06 -11.52 9.66
C GLN A 230 0.98 -12.55 9.31
N GLY A 231 0.94 -13.70 9.98
CA GLY A 231 0.09 -14.82 9.59
C GLY A 231 0.32 -15.20 8.13
N ILE A 232 -0.77 -15.33 7.36
CA ILE A 232 -0.72 -15.60 5.91
C ILE A 232 -0.61 -14.32 5.05
N CYS A 233 -0.45 -13.16 5.65
CA CYS A 233 -0.23 -11.91 4.92
C CYS A 233 1.11 -11.91 4.17
N PRO A 234 1.25 -11.11 3.12
CA PRO A 234 2.54 -10.88 2.47
C PRO A 234 3.59 -10.34 3.45
N LYS A 235 4.88 -10.51 3.12
CA LYS A 235 5.97 -10.00 3.96
C LYS A 235 5.87 -8.49 4.16
N GLY A 236 6.03 -8.03 5.41
CA GLY A 236 5.88 -6.62 5.79
C GLY A 236 4.42 -6.17 5.95
N TRP A 237 3.51 -7.15 6.07
CA TRP A 237 2.08 -6.94 6.30
C TRP A 237 1.59 -7.85 7.43
N HIS A 238 0.55 -7.42 8.12
CA HIS A 238 -0.02 -8.19 9.23
C HIS A 238 -1.55 -8.23 9.16
N ILE A 239 -2.13 -9.16 9.90
CA ILE A 239 -3.57 -9.21 10.13
C ILE A 239 -3.94 -8.08 11.11
N PRO A 240 -4.89 -7.18 10.76
CA PRO A 240 -5.21 -6.01 11.56
C PRO A 240 -5.54 -6.35 13.02
N THR A 241 -5.05 -5.53 13.96
CA THR A 241 -5.41 -5.65 15.37
C THR A 241 -6.79 -5.02 15.65
N SER A 242 -7.34 -5.28 16.83
CA SER A 242 -8.54 -4.57 17.31
C SER A 242 -8.36 -3.06 17.29
N LYS A 243 -7.16 -2.58 17.62
CA LYS A 243 -6.85 -1.15 17.61
C LYS A 243 -6.93 -0.56 16.19
N ASP A 244 -6.40 -1.27 15.21
CA ASP A 244 -6.43 -0.83 13.81
C ASP A 244 -7.87 -0.77 13.29
N ILE A 245 -8.66 -1.82 13.53
CA ILE A 245 -10.07 -1.88 13.15
C ILE A 245 -10.88 -0.78 13.84
N ILE A 246 -10.68 -0.58 15.15
CA ILE A 246 -11.40 0.44 15.91
C ILE A 246 -11.01 1.85 15.47
N ASN A 247 -9.75 2.09 15.17
CA ASN A 247 -9.30 3.36 14.61
C ASN A 247 -9.92 3.62 13.24
N LEU A 248 -10.07 2.59 12.43
CA LEU A 248 -10.63 2.74 11.08
C LEU A 248 -12.14 3.04 11.13
N VAL A 249 -12.94 2.23 11.82
CA VAL A 249 -14.41 2.25 11.73
C VAL A 249 -15.14 2.37 13.07
N GLY A 250 -14.40 2.46 14.18
CA GLY A 250 -14.98 2.49 15.52
C GLY A 250 -15.38 1.13 16.08
N LYS A 251 -15.91 1.14 17.29
CA LYS A 251 -16.27 -0.06 18.04
C LYS A 251 -17.79 -0.20 18.13
N SER A 252 -18.31 -1.37 17.82
CA SER A 252 -19.66 -1.74 18.22
C SER A 252 -19.71 -2.03 19.73
N VAL A 253 -20.60 -1.40 20.46
CA VAL A 253 -20.69 -1.53 21.94
C VAL A 253 -21.77 -2.54 22.39
N SER A 254 -22.72 -2.84 21.52
CA SER A 254 -23.73 -3.89 21.69
C SER A 254 -24.27 -4.17 20.33
N PRO A 255 -24.66 -5.38 19.98
CA PRO A 255 -24.43 -5.88 18.63
C PRO A 255 -24.59 -4.85 17.50
N PHE A 256 -25.07 -3.66 17.76
CA PHE A 256 -25.34 -2.67 16.73
C PHE A 256 -25.17 -1.19 17.13
N THR A 257 -24.53 -0.87 18.24
CA THR A 257 -24.30 0.53 18.64
C THR A 257 -22.85 0.90 18.43
N LEU A 258 -22.57 1.86 17.54
CA LEU A 258 -21.26 2.47 17.36
C LEU A 258 -20.93 3.31 18.60
N ASN A 259 -19.69 3.22 19.06
CA ASN A 259 -19.19 4.10 20.11
C ASN A 259 -18.82 5.44 19.48
N ASP A 260 -19.07 6.58 20.18
CA ASP A 260 -18.91 7.96 19.71
C ASP A 260 -17.49 8.37 19.27
N LYS A 261 -16.56 7.46 19.23
CA LYS A 261 -15.18 7.68 18.81
C LYS A 261 -14.76 6.75 17.67
N ALA A 262 -15.48 6.75 16.57
CA ALA A 262 -14.96 6.24 15.31
C ALA A 262 -14.25 7.38 14.59
N PRO A 263 -12.94 7.33 14.42
CA PRO A 263 -12.19 8.52 14.05
C PRO A 263 -12.23 8.84 12.57
N TYR A 264 -12.27 7.86 11.67
CA TYR A 264 -12.03 8.15 10.26
C TYR A 264 -13.22 7.86 9.34
N TYR A 265 -13.95 6.78 9.56
CA TYR A 265 -15.06 6.36 8.70
C TYR A 265 -16.36 6.22 9.48
N ASP A 266 -16.59 7.11 10.45
CA ASP A 266 -17.84 7.17 11.22
C ASP A 266 -18.92 7.90 10.41
N GLY A 267 -19.50 7.18 9.50
CA GLY A 267 -20.70 7.63 8.79
C GLY A 267 -21.98 7.11 9.42
N LYS A 268 -21.98 6.66 10.68
CA LYS A 268 -23.10 6.00 11.36
C LYS A 268 -23.64 4.80 10.55
N ASN A 269 -24.40 5.02 9.50
CA ASN A 269 -24.91 3.98 8.60
C ASN A 269 -24.31 4.04 7.20
N ALA A 270 -23.24 4.79 6.99
CA ALA A 270 -22.62 5.02 5.68
C ALA A 270 -21.12 4.71 5.64
N SER A 271 -20.57 4.03 6.64
CA SER A 271 -19.11 3.76 6.71
C SER A 271 -18.60 2.92 5.54
N ILE A 272 -19.39 1.99 5.00
CA ILE A 272 -19.02 1.24 3.79
C ILE A 272 -18.93 2.16 2.58
N LYS A 273 -19.88 3.09 2.42
CA LYS A 273 -19.85 4.07 1.33
C LYS A 273 -18.58 4.91 1.41
N LEU A 274 -18.26 5.45 2.59
CA LEU A 274 -17.07 6.27 2.80
C LEU A 274 -15.76 5.51 2.56
N LEU A 275 -15.67 4.24 2.99
CA LEU A 275 -14.53 3.38 2.71
C LEU A 275 -14.37 3.11 1.21
N ASN A 276 -15.49 2.91 0.49
CA ASN A 276 -15.46 2.66 -0.96
C ASN A 276 -15.18 3.95 -1.75
N GLU A 277 -15.55 5.12 -1.26
CA GLU A 277 -15.11 6.41 -1.83
C GLU A 277 -13.58 6.54 -1.80
N ASP A 278 -12.94 6.00 -0.77
CA ASP A 278 -11.47 5.90 -0.68
C ASP A 278 -10.95 4.56 -1.28
N SER A 279 -11.69 3.93 -2.17
CA SER A 279 -11.28 2.74 -2.94
C SER A 279 -10.98 1.49 -2.11
N PHE A 280 -11.49 1.37 -0.89
CA PHE A 280 -11.32 0.17 -0.07
C PHE A 280 -12.06 -1.05 -0.64
N ASN A 281 -12.95 -0.83 -1.61
CA ASN A 281 -13.61 -1.87 -2.40
C ASN A 281 -14.30 -2.95 -1.55
N ILE A 282 -15.14 -2.52 -0.62
CA ILE A 282 -15.98 -3.44 0.15
C ILE A 282 -17.14 -3.90 -0.72
N ALA A 283 -17.19 -5.20 -0.97
CA ALA A 283 -18.33 -5.89 -1.57
C ALA A 283 -19.08 -6.72 -0.53
N SER A 284 -20.30 -7.12 -0.85
CA SER A 284 -21.05 -8.06 -0.02
C SER A 284 -20.51 -9.48 -0.24
N TRP A 285 -19.86 -10.03 0.78
CA TRP A 285 -19.46 -11.44 0.81
C TRP A 285 -19.87 -12.07 2.13
N GLY A 286 -20.11 -13.36 2.12
CA GLY A 286 -20.53 -14.09 3.32
C GLY A 286 -19.38 -14.50 4.21
N ALA A 287 -19.71 -15.26 5.24
CA ALA A 287 -18.79 -15.96 6.11
C ALA A 287 -19.30 -17.38 6.37
N ILE A 288 -18.47 -18.22 6.92
CA ILE A 288 -18.85 -19.58 7.31
C ILE A 288 -18.76 -19.68 8.82
N SER A 289 -19.86 -20.01 9.49
CA SER A 289 -19.83 -20.45 10.88
C SER A 289 -19.38 -21.91 10.91
N ILE A 290 -18.18 -22.14 11.45
CA ILE A 290 -17.58 -23.48 11.55
C ILE A 290 -17.98 -24.12 12.88
N GLN A 291 -18.89 -23.48 13.60
CA GLN A 291 -19.12 -23.78 14.99
C GLN A 291 -20.44 -24.42 15.31
N ASP A 292 -20.36 -25.42 16.06
CA ASP A 292 -20.95 -25.58 17.38
C ASP A 292 -20.45 -26.94 17.90
N ASN A 293 -20.09 -27.05 19.17
CA ASN A 293 -19.74 -28.34 19.78
C ASN A 293 -20.86 -29.39 19.64
N SER A 294 -22.06 -28.98 19.18
CA SER A 294 -23.20 -29.83 18.90
C SER A 294 -23.45 -30.05 17.41
N LYS A 295 -22.76 -29.35 16.50
CA LYS A 295 -22.95 -29.45 15.05
C LYS A 295 -21.70 -30.02 14.38
N THR A 296 -21.92 -30.99 13.52
CA THR A 296 -20.87 -31.65 12.72
C THR A 296 -20.65 -30.95 11.36
N GLU A 297 -21.37 -29.87 11.08
CA GLU A 297 -21.33 -29.18 9.80
C GLU A 297 -21.20 -27.68 10.00
N ALA A 298 -20.40 -27.03 9.15
CA ALA A 298 -20.37 -25.57 9.05
C ALA A 298 -21.67 -25.05 8.39
N THR A 299 -21.99 -23.80 8.65
CA THR A 299 -23.15 -23.13 8.05
C THR A 299 -22.76 -21.83 7.38
N LEU A 300 -23.37 -21.54 6.24
CA LEU A 300 -23.19 -20.26 5.56
C LEU A 300 -23.85 -19.14 6.37
N MET A 301 -23.13 -18.06 6.57
CA MET A 301 -23.60 -16.86 7.28
C MET A 301 -23.81 -15.72 6.31
N GLY A 302 -24.72 -14.82 6.66
CA GLY A 302 -24.86 -13.55 5.94
C GLY A 302 -25.96 -13.54 4.89
N TRP A 303 -26.65 -14.66 4.65
CA TRP A 303 -27.76 -14.69 3.72
C TRP A 303 -29.08 -14.34 4.40
N MET A 304 -29.83 -13.41 3.78
CA MET A 304 -31.19 -13.06 4.24
C MET A 304 -32.24 -13.70 3.33
N LYS A 305 -32.94 -14.70 3.86
CA LYS A 305 -33.97 -15.43 3.12
C LYS A 305 -35.10 -14.54 2.53
N ASN A 306 -35.36 -13.39 3.17
CA ASN A 306 -36.42 -12.44 2.75
C ASN A 306 -35.88 -11.33 1.82
N ASN A 307 -34.59 -11.29 1.54
CA ASN A 307 -33.96 -10.38 0.59
C ASN A 307 -32.81 -11.10 -0.09
N PRO A 308 -33.10 -11.95 -1.09
CA PRO A 308 -32.15 -12.87 -1.69
C PRO A 308 -30.98 -12.17 -2.42
N ASP A 309 -31.14 -10.90 -2.78
CA ASP A 309 -30.09 -10.13 -3.47
C ASP A 309 -29.00 -9.60 -2.51
N ILE A 310 -29.17 -9.82 -1.20
CA ILE A 310 -28.26 -9.29 -0.20
C ILE A 310 -27.66 -10.40 0.65
N ILE A 311 -26.33 -10.52 0.60
CA ILE A 311 -25.57 -11.16 1.67
C ILE A 311 -25.47 -10.14 2.80
N SER A 312 -26.15 -10.38 3.92
CA SER A 312 -26.40 -9.39 4.97
C SER A 312 -25.18 -9.09 5.84
N SER A 313 -24.12 -9.88 5.77
CA SER A 313 -22.93 -9.65 6.56
C SER A 313 -21.69 -10.31 5.94
N GLY A 314 -20.57 -9.63 6.06
CA GLY A 314 -19.25 -10.16 5.77
C GLY A 314 -18.32 -9.83 6.93
N TYR A 315 -17.21 -10.54 7.04
CA TYR A 315 -16.24 -10.33 8.10
C TYR A 315 -14.84 -10.41 7.55
N ILE A 316 -14.00 -9.47 7.99
CA ILE A 316 -12.55 -9.48 7.77
C ILE A 316 -11.90 -9.79 9.10
N HIS A 317 -11.01 -10.77 9.13
CA HIS A 317 -10.28 -11.15 10.31
C HIS A 317 -9.52 -9.98 10.93
N GLY A 318 -9.63 -9.84 12.25
CA GLY A 318 -8.66 -9.17 13.09
C GLY A 318 -7.82 -10.20 13.85
N SER A 319 -6.75 -9.76 14.47
CA SER A 319 -5.81 -10.62 15.21
C SER A 319 -5.95 -10.55 16.73
N THR A 320 -6.79 -9.66 17.25
CA THR A 320 -6.98 -9.51 18.70
C THR A 320 -8.09 -10.41 19.21
N PHE A 321 -7.76 -11.29 20.14
CA PHE A 321 -8.74 -12.12 20.82
C PHE A 321 -9.35 -11.42 22.05
N ALA A 322 -10.66 -11.55 22.21
CA ALA A 322 -11.35 -11.02 23.39
C ALA A 322 -11.13 -11.96 24.59
N GLN A 323 -10.55 -11.44 25.65
CA GLN A 323 -10.23 -12.21 26.88
C GLN A 323 -11.46 -12.54 27.73
N LYS A 324 -12.51 -11.72 27.68
CA LYS A 324 -13.78 -11.93 28.38
C LYS A 324 -14.94 -11.46 27.53
N TYR A 325 -15.95 -12.27 27.43
CA TYR A 325 -17.27 -11.84 27.00
C TYR A 325 -18.23 -11.93 28.21
N GLU A 326 -18.68 -10.79 28.69
CA GLU A 326 -19.73 -10.72 29.69
C GLU A 326 -21.09 -10.70 28.96
N PHE A 327 -21.87 -11.75 29.12
CA PHE A 327 -23.23 -11.72 28.66
C PHE A 327 -24.07 -10.77 29.52
N PRO A 328 -24.99 -9.98 28.95
CA PRO A 328 -25.89 -9.11 29.72
C PRO A 328 -26.73 -9.86 30.76
N GLN A 329 -26.74 -11.18 30.76
CA GLN A 329 -27.49 -12.06 31.64
C GLN A 329 -26.62 -12.78 32.71
N GLY A 330 -25.40 -12.31 32.97
CA GLY A 330 -24.62 -12.76 34.10
C GLY A 330 -23.81 -14.05 33.96
N GLY A 331 -23.53 -14.49 32.74
CA GLY A 331 -22.62 -15.62 32.47
C GLY A 331 -21.22 -15.17 32.06
N THR A 332 -20.18 -15.59 32.76
CA THR A 332 -18.77 -15.42 32.37
C THR A 332 -18.32 -16.64 31.59
N GLN A 333 -17.91 -16.48 30.33
CA GLN A 333 -17.22 -17.54 29.58
C GLN A 333 -15.71 -17.30 29.68
N THR A 334 -14.96 -18.29 30.15
CA THR A 334 -13.51 -18.28 30.20
C THR A 334 -12.91 -19.02 29.01
N GLY A 335 -11.80 -18.54 28.49
CA GLY A 335 -11.05 -19.14 27.36
C GLY A 335 -11.17 -18.36 26.05
N ILE A 336 -10.43 -18.81 25.03
CA ILE A 336 -10.44 -18.19 23.70
C ILE A 336 -11.75 -18.52 23.02
N LYS A 337 -12.67 -17.58 23.00
CA LYS A 337 -13.97 -17.80 22.35
C LYS A 337 -14.28 -16.82 21.25
N ASN A 338 -13.78 -15.60 21.34
CA ASN A 338 -14.09 -14.53 20.41
C ASN A 338 -12.85 -13.83 19.88
N ILE A 339 -12.89 -13.45 18.63
CA ILE A 339 -11.88 -12.63 17.96
C ILE A 339 -12.54 -11.34 17.45
N GLN A 340 -11.77 -10.30 17.32
CA GLN A 340 -12.19 -9.05 16.71
C GLN A 340 -12.21 -9.22 15.19
N PHE A 341 -13.29 -8.80 14.55
CA PHE A 341 -13.44 -8.71 13.10
C PHE A 341 -13.79 -7.28 12.70
N LEU A 342 -13.44 -6.90 11.49
CA LEU A 342 -14.13 -5.84 10.78
C LEU A 342 -15.44 -6.44 10.25
N GLY A 343 -16.51 -6.17 10.93
CA GLY A 343 -17.85 -6.60 10.52
C GLY A 343 -18.40 -5.66 9.46
N ILE A 344 -18.97 -6.23 8.41
CA ILE A 344 -19.54 -5.54 7.27
C ILE A 344 -21.00 -5.95 7.19
N MET A 345 -21.88 -4.97 7.34
CA MET A 345 -23.33 -5.14 7.26
C MET A 345 -23.87 -4.23 6.15
N PRO A 346 -23.95 -4.70 4.91
CA PRO A 346 -24.57 -3.96 3.83
C PRO A 346 -26.08 -3.87 4.11
N MET A 347 -26.58 -2.69 4.40
CA MET A 347 -28.00 -2.38 4.42
C MET A 347 -28.32 -1.51 3.21
N ALA A 348 -29.52 -1.67 2.64
CA ALA A 348 -29.93 -1.01 1.40
C ALA A 348 -29.41 0.44 1.28
N GLY A 349 -28.42 0.65 0.42
CA GLY A 349 -27.84 1.94 0.05
C GLY A 349 -26.74 2.51 0.95
N ASN A 350 -26.64 2.14 2.23
CA ASN A 350 -25.74 2.76 3.19
C ASN A 350 -25.21 1.73 4.22
N GLY A 351 -24.43 0.75 3.78
CA GLY A 351 -23.96 -0.30 4.69
C GLY A 351 -23.03 0.22 5.80
N THR A 352 -23.02 -0.47 6.93
CA THR A 352 -22.20 -0.16 8.10
C THR A 352 -21.03 -1.13 8.18
N ALA A 353 -19.81 -0.61 8.35
CA ALA A 353 -18.65 -1.35 8.79
C ALA A 353 -18.32 -0.98 10.23
N ASN A 354 -18.08 -1.95 11.09
CA ASN A 354 -17.72 -1.73 12.47
C ASN A 354 -16.83 -2.85 13.03
N GLY A 355 -16.19 -2.60 14.18
CA GLY A 355 -15.49 -3.63 14.91
C GLY A 355 -16.49 -4.60 15.57
N ALA A 356 -16.52 -5.85 15.13
CA ALA A 356 -17.38 -6.91 15.64
C ALA A 356 -16.58 -7.96 16.43
N LYS A 357 -17.15 -8.44 17.55
CA LYS A 357 -16.61 -9.56 18.32
C LYS A 357 -17.45 -10.79 18.05
N LEU A 358 -16.87 -11.80 17.43
CA LEU A 358 -17.56 -13.05 17.09
C LEU A 358 -16.70 -14.25 17.52
N SER A 359 -17.32 -15.43 17.50
CA SER A 359 -16.59 -16.67 17.69
C SER A 359 -15.39 -16.78 16.73
N TYR A 360 -14.24 -17.22 17.23
CA TYR A 360 -13.09 -17.47 16.38
C TYR A 360 -13.28 -18.68 15.44
N LYS A 361 -14.30 -19.48 15.65
CA LYS A 361 -14.74 -20.58 14.79
C LYS A 361 -15.54 -20.09 13.56
N ILE A 362 -15.16 -18.95 13.01
CA ILE A 362 -15.75 -18.39 11.80
C ILE A 362 -14.68 -18.43 10.69
N GLY A 363 -15.07 -18.92 9.54
CA GLY A 363 -14.30 -18.72 8.30
C GLY A 363 -14.65 -17.34 7.73
N ALA A 364 -13.67 -16.47 7.67
CA ALA A 364 -13.84 -15.09 7.19
C ALA A 364 -12.73 -14.69 6.21
N SER A 365 -12.94 -13.63 5.48
CA SER A 365 -11.93 -13.06 4.59
C SER A 365 -10.75 -12.48 5.37
N VAL A 366 -9.61 -12.34 4.71
CA VAL A 366 -8.41 -11.66 5.24
C VAL A 366 -8.08 -10.48 4.34
N ARG A 367 -7.88 -9.32 4.95
CA ARG A 367 -7.23 -8.15 4.35
C ARG A 367 -6.12 -7.71 5.27
N CYS A 368 -4.93 -7.62 4.72
CA CYS A 368 -3.76 -7.27 5.50
C CYS A 368 -3.56 -5.75 5.53
N MET A 369 -2.94 -5.28 6.60
CA MET A 369 -2.47 -3.92 6.76
C MET A 369 -0.95 -3.91 6.72
N MET A 370 -0.35 -2.90 6.08
CA MET A 370 1.10 -2.78 5.97
C MET A 370 1.71 -2.44 7.34
N ASP A 371 2.81 -3.08 7.67
CA ASP A 371 3.58 -2.77 8.87
C ASP A 371 4.12 -1.34 8.80
N LYS A 372 4.07 -0.62 9.91
CA LYS A 372 4.76 0.67 9.98
C LYS A 372 6.25 0.41 9.91
N ALA A 373 6.95 1.13 9.03
CA ALA A 373 8.40 1.11 9.06
C ALA A 373 8.86 1.43 10.49
N THR A 374 9.56 0.49 11.13
CA THR A 374 10.27 0.77 12.37
C THR A 374 11.23 1.90 12.04
N LYS A 375 11.07 3.08 12.65
CA LYS A 375 12.12 4.09 12.62
C LYS A 375 13.31 3.48 13.35
N GLU A 376 14.29 3.02 12.56
CA GLU A 376 15.61 2.68 13.07
C GLU A 376 16.30 3.92 13.64
#